data_2e4538ac2f87563a9047e579615812db
#
_entry.id   2e4538ac2f87563a9047e579615812db
#
_cell.length_a   1.000
_cell.length_b   1.000
_cell.length_c   1.000
_cell.angle_alpha   90.00
_cell.angle_beta   90.00
_cell.angle_gamma   90.00
#
_symmetry.space_group_name_H-M   'P 1'
#
loop_
_entity.id
_entity.type
_entity.pdbx_description
1 polymer ?
#
loop_
_entity_poly.entity_id
_entity_poly.type
_entity_poly.pdbx_seq_one_letter_code
_entity_poly.pdbx_strand_id
1 'polypeptide(L)'
;MAITIGLDPGHGGSSSGTYSINSKKDGLFEEHYALEIALLVEKVLIEHGFKTVLTRRTDINPGNVSKRAEMLCKAGCNFCLSIHFNGMSTESPNGTEVFVPYEEKGAGIEAGFQKYLGEFFKLRAPFARANSYYNKNDVFDKKLNVSKRKFEAFDDQKDYFGFVRTCWEKGVSADLLEICFLTNKKDFETFSENKEKIAEAIARAIIEGYKVEYLPRLPETPKEPEKLEEEKRFRVIAGSYTQRKGAESLQSELKAAGFGSWISEE
;
A
#
# COMPACT_ATOMS: atom_id res chain seq x y z
N MET A 1 -12.24 -20.93 11.40
CA MET A 1 -12.43 -20.27 10.08
C MET A 1 -11.13 -19.55 9.77
N ALA A 2 -10.73 -19.48 8.50
CA ALA A 2 -9.52 -18.74 8.12
C ALA A 2 -9.77 -17.23 8.26
N ILE A 3 -8.82 -16.51 8.85
CA ILE A 3 -8.87 -15.05 9.01
C ILE A 3 -8.66 -14.41 7.63
N THR A 4 -9.52 -13.46 7.28
CA THR A 4 -9.45 -12.72 6.01
C THR A 4 -9.09 -11.27 6.27
N ILE A 5 -8.02 -10.78 5.66
CA ILE A 5 -7.53 -9.41 5.77
C ILE A 5 -7.85 -8.65 4.49
N GLY A 6 -8.52 -7.52 4.64
CA GLY A 6 -8.75 -6.57 3.56
C GLY A 6 -7.57 -5.61 3.44
N LEU A 7 -7.00 -5.47 2.24
CA LEU A 7 -5.95 -4.50 1.95
C LEU A 7 -6.47 -3.49 0.93
N ASP A 8 -6.37 -2.23 1.28
CA ASP A 8 -6.79 -1.12 0.44
C ASP A 8 -5.57 -0.26 0.07
N PRO A 9 -4.92 -0.55 -1.07
CA PRO A 9 -3.89 0.36 -1.59
C PRO A 9 -4.51 1.73 -1.86
N GLY A 10 -4.08 2.76 -1.14
CA GLY A 10 -4.61 4.11 -1.29
C GLY A 10 -4.58 4.61 -2.73
N HIS A 11 -5.53 5.48 -3.09
CA HIS A 11 -5.60 6.10 -4.41
C HIS A 11 -5.78 5.12 -5.59
N GLY A 12 -5.29 5.48 -6.78
CA GLY A 12 -5.30 4.67 -8.00
C GLY A 12 -5.95 5.34 -9.21
N GLY A 13 -5.46 5.07 -10.40
CA GLY A 13 -5.94 5.63 -11.66
C GLY A 13 -5.82 7.15 -11.71
N SER A 14 -6.95 7.86 -11.80
CA SER A 14 -6.95 9.33 -11.84
C SER A 14 -6.69 10.01 -10.48
N SER A 15 -6.59 9.23 -9.39
CA SER A 15 -6.30 9.72 -8.03
C SER A 15 -4.89 9.32 -7.64
N SER A 16 -3.92 10.16 -7.92
CA SER A 16 -2.50 9.85 -7.71
C SER A 16 -2.02 9.95 -6.25
N GLY A 17 -2.79 10.63 -5.39
CA GLY A 17 -2.34 10.88 -4.02
C GLY A 17 -1.25 11.95 -3.95
N THR A 18 -0.38 11.86 -2.95
CA THR A 18 0.72 12.80 -2.79
C THR A 18 1.88 12.50 -3.75
N TYR A 19 2.66 13.53 -4.09
CA TYR A 19 3.87 13.35 -4.88
C TYR A 19 5.03 12.86 -4.00
N SER A 20 5.93 12.06 -4.56
CA SER A 20 7.21 11.76 -3.94
C SER A 20 8.23 12.85 -4.25
N ILE A 21 9.28 12.96 -3.44
CA ILE A 21 10.40 13.87 -3.70
C ILE A 21 11.05 13.60 -5.07
N ASN A 22 10.91 12.40 -5.59
CA ASN A 22 11.43 11.97 -6.89
C ASN A 22 10.40 11.99 -8.02
N SER A 23 9.14 12.35 -7.78
CA SER A 23 8.05 12.24 -8.77
C SER A 23 8.30 12.98 -10.08
N LYS A 24 9.08 14.09 -10.06
CA LYS A 24 9.49 14.81 -11.27
C LYS A 24 10.45 14.00 -12.14
N LYS A 25 11.16 13.04 -11.56
CA LYS A 25 12.17 12.21 -12.23
C LYS A 25 11.59 10.88 -12.71
N ASP A 26 10.80 10.22 -11.88
CA ASP A 26 10.29 8.86 -12.11
C ASP A 26 8.79 8.82 -12.46
N GLY A 27 8.06 9.92 -12.26
CA GLY A 27 6.61 9.98 -12.51
C GLY A 27 5.78 9.18 -11.51
N LEU A 28 6.37 8.72 -10.40
CA LEU A 28 5.69 7.90 -9.43
C LEU A 28 5.08 8.74 -8.30
N PHE A 29 3.86 8.39 -7.93
CA PHE A 29 3.07 9.01 -6.88
C PHE A 29 2.65 7.99 -5.83
N GLU A 30 2.01 8.43 -4.78
CA GLU A 30 1.56 7.60 -3.66
C GLU A 30 0.83 6.33 -4.09
N GLU A 31 -0.03 6.42 -5.11
CA GLU A 31 -0.78 5.27 -5.62
C GLU A 31 0.08 4.08 -6.03
N HIS A 32 1.26 4.35 -6.61
CA HIS A 32 2.20 3.31 -7.04
C HIS A 32 2.83 2.61 -5.84
N TYR A 33 3.31 3.41 -4.87
CA TYR A 33 3.96 2.89 -3.67
C TYR A 33 2.97 2.16 -2.75
N ALA A 34 1.74 2.68 -2.61
CA ALA A 34 0.69 2.04 -1.84
C ALA A 34 0.32 0.66 -2.43
N LEU A 35 0.24 0.55 -3.76
CA LEU A 35 -0.01 -0.73 -4.43
C LEU A 35 1.17 -1.70 -4.24
N GLU A 36 2.39 -1.23 -4.43
CA GLU A 36 3.60 -2.05 -4.27
C GLU A 36 3.67 -2.66 -2.86
N ILE A 37 3.51 -1.84 -1.82
CA ILE A 37 3.53 -2.33 -0.43
C ILE A 37 2.37 -3.25 -0.14
N ALA A 38 1.15 -2.95 -0.60
CA ALA A 38 0.00 -3.82 -0.36
C ALA A 38 0.19 -5.24 -0.94
N LEU A 39 0.80 -5.35 -2.12
CA LEU A 39 1.11 -6.64 -2.74
C LEU A 39 2.20 -7.39 -1.98
N LEU A 40 3.20 -6.68 -1.45
CA LEU A 40 4.23 -7.29 -0.60
C LEU A 40 3.66 -7.76 0.75
N VAL A 41 2.81 -6.95 1.40
CA VAL A 41 2.10 -7.31 2.64
C VAL A 41 1.22 -8.54 2.41
N GLU A 42 0.45 -8.56 1.31
CA GLU A 42 -0.37 -9.70 0.94
C GLU A 42 0.43 -11.00 0.87
N LYS A 43 1.58 -10.95 0.19
CA LYS A 43 2.47 -12.13 0.05
C LYS A 43 2.85 -12.71 1.42
N VAL A 44 3.26 -11.85 2.36
CA VAL A 44 3.63 -12.29 3.72
C VAL A 44 2.42 -12.86 4.47
N LEU A 45 1.25 -12.23 4.38
CA LEU A 45 0.04 -12.69 5.05
C LEU A 45 -0.41 -14.07 4.54
N ILE A 46 -0.36 -14.30 3.22
CA ILE A 46 -0.70 -15.60 2.61
C ILE A 46 0.25 -16.69 3.09
N GLU A 47 1.54 -16.42 3.17
CA GLU A 47 2.56 -17.37 3.67
C GLU A 47 2.29 -17.79 5.13
N HIS A 48 1.59 -16.94 5.91
CA HIS A 48 1.17 -17.22 7.28
C HIS A 48 -0.27 -17.74 7.41
N GLY A 49 -0.89 -18.17 6.30
CA GLY A 49 -2.20 -18.83 6.29
C GLY A 49 -3.41 -17.89 6.34
N PHE A 50 -3.22 -16.59 6.19
CA PHE A 50 -4.32 -15.63 6.05
C PHE A 50 -4.90 -15.66 4.63
N LYS A 51 -6.19 -15.38 4.53
CA LYS A 51 -6.81 -14.99 3.26
C LYS A 51 -6.72 -13.48 3.10
N THR A 52 -6.62 -13.03 1.86
CA THR A 52 -6.52 -11.60 1.57
C THR A 52 -7.50 -11.19 0.49
N VAL A 53 -7.99 -9.97 0.57
CA VAL A 53 -8.80 -9.31 -0.46
C VAL A 53 -8.24 -7.91 -0.67
N LEU A 54 -7.90 -7.55 -1.90
CA LEU A 54 -7.42 -6.22 -2.26
C LEU A 54 -8.50 -5.43 -2.99
N THR A 55 -8.58 -4.12 -2.72
CA THR A 55 -9.47 -3.22 -3.47
C THR A 55 -9.03 -3.02 -4.92
N ARG A 56 -7.72 -3.11 -5.19
CA ARG A 56 -7.12 -3.07 -6.53
C ARG A 56 -5.82 -3.86 -6.55
N ARG A 57 -5.45 -4.35 -7.74
CA ARG A 57 -4.20 -5.08 -8.00
C ARG A 57 -3.38 -4.45 -9.13
N THR A 58 -3.89 -3.41 -9.72
CA THR A 58 -3.27 -2.64 -10.79
C THR A 58 -3.53 -1.16 -10.53
N ASP A 59 -2.98 -0.30 -11.37
CA ASP A 59 -3.25 1.14 -11.31
C ASP A 59 -4.61 1.47 -11.94
N ILE A 60 -5.67 1.13 -11.21
CA ILE A 60 -7.06 1.49 -11.52
C ILE A 60 -7.66 2.26 -10.34
N ASN A 61 -8.70 3.04 -10.61
CA ASN A 61 -9.50 3.65 -9.55
C ASN A 61 -10.61 2.67 -9.12
N PRO A 62 -10.54 2.07 -7.92
CA PRO A 62 -11.54 1.11 -7.46
C PRO A 62 -12.84 1.79 -6.95
N GLY A 63 -12.96 3.08 -7.12
CA GLY A 63 -14.06 3.89 -6.63
C GLY A 63 -13.70 4.81 -5.46
N ASN A 64 -14.71 5.49 -4.92
CA ASN A 64 -14.49 6.34 -3.74
C ASN A 64 -14.20 5.50 -2.49
N VAL A 65 -13.69 6.15 -1.45
CA VAL A 65 -13.25 5.50 -0.20
C VAL A 65 -14.32 4.63 0.45
N SER A 66 -15.60 5.05 0.42
CA SER A 66 -16.70 4.27 0.98
C SER A 66 -16.97 2.99 0.17
N LYS A 67 -16.95 3.06 -1.17
CA LYS A 67 -17.11 1.88 -2.04
C LYS A 67 -15.99 0.87 -1.81
N ARG A 68 -14.75 1.33 -1.65
CA ARG A 68 -13.60 0.49 -1.37
C ARG A 68 -13.74 -0.24 -0.04
N ALA A 69 -14.12 0.50 1.03
CA ALA A 69 -14.42 -0.07 2.34
C ALA A 69 -15.58 -1.09 2.26
N GLU A 70 -16.68 -0.74 1.59
CA GLU A 70 -17.82 -1.64 1.40
C GLU A 70 -17.45 -2.94 0.68
N MET A 71 -16.58 -2.87 -0.31
CA MET A 71 -16.11 -4.05 -1.05
C MET A 71 -15.42 -5.04 -0.10
N LEU A 72 -14.53 -4.56 0.76
CA LEU A 72 -13.82 -5.40 1.73
C LEU A 72 -14.77 -5.95 2.81
N CYS A 73 -15.67 -5.13 3.33
CA CYS A 73 -16.67 -5.58 4.30
C CYS A 73 -17.59 -6.66 3.72
N LYS A 74 -18.08 -6.49 2.48
CA LYS A 74 -18.91 -7.48 1.77
C LYS A 74 -18.17 -8.79 1.49
N ALA A 75 -16.83 -8.70 1.31
CA ALA A 75 -15.98 -9.89 1.15
C ALA A 75 -15.76 -10.68 2.47
N GLY A 76 -16.28 -10.20 3.59
CA GLY A 76 -16.16 -10.86 4.88
C GLY A 76 -14.78 -10.72 5.53
N CYS A 77 -14.09 -9.61 5.29
CA CYS A 77 -12.82 -9.32 5.93
C CYS A 77 -13.00 -9.15 7.44
N ASN A 78 -12.09 -9.72 8.21
CA ASN A 78 -12.06 -9.60 9.68
C ASN A 78 -11.42 -8.27 10.12
N PHE A 79 -10.50 -7.77 9.33
CA PHE A 79 -9.82 -6.50 9.51
C PHE A 79 -9.49 -5.89 8.13
N CYS A 80 -9.54 -4.58 8.02
CA CYS A 80 -9.22 -3.86 6.80
C CYS A 80 -8.10 -2.84 7.06
N LEU A 81 -7.06 -2.84 6.24
CA LEU A 81 -5.98 -1.88 6.28
C LEU A 81 -5.95 -1.04 5.00
N SER A 82 -6.17 0.26 5.13
CA SER A 82 -5.92 1.22 4.06
C SER A 82 -4.47 1.69 4.16
N ILE A 83 -3.71 1.54 3.08
CA ILE A 83 -2.27 1.80 3.03
C ILE A 83 -2.04 3.08 2.25
N HIS A 84 -1.49 4.07 2.92
CA HIS A 84 -1.24 5.41 2.44
C HIS A 84 0.17 5.89 2.76
N PHE A 85 0.51 7.03 2.19
CA PHE A 85 1.72 7.77 2.48
C PHE A 85 1.40 9.25 2.68
N ASN A 86 1.94 9.82 3.74
CA ASN A 86 1.81 11.23 4.03
C ASN A 86 2.56 12.11 3.02
N GLY A 87 2.08 13.33 2.89
CA GLY A 87 2.75 14.38 2.11
C GLY A 87 2.43 15.76 2.63
N MET A 88 3.38 16.66 2.49
CA MET A 88 3.23 18.08 2.81
C MET A 88 3.91 18.94 1.75
N SER A 89 3.53 20.22 1.69
CA SER A 89 4.18 21.20 0.79
C SER A 89 5.63 21.51 1.15
N THR A 90 6.06 21.13 2.35
CA THR A 90 7.45 21.24 2.83
C THR A 90 8.04 19.86 3.10
N GLU A 91 9.36 19.73 3.03
CA GLU A 91 10.08 18.47 3.25
C GLU A 91 10.34 18.15 4.73
N SER A 92 10.03 19.07 5.65
CA SER A 92 10.36 18.92 7.08
C SER A 92 9.50 17.90 7.84
N PRO A 93 8.18 17.73 7.60
CA PRO A 93 7.38 16.68 8.25
C PRO A 93 7.89 15.30 7.88
N ASN A 94 7.95 14.41 8.89
CA ASN A 94 8.47 13.05 8.75
C ASN A 94 7.78 12.09 9.72
N GLY A 95 7.97 10.80 9.48
CA GLY A 95 7.57 9.72 10.37
C GLY A 95 6.29 9.01 9.98
N THR A 96 5.93 8.00 10.76
CA THR A 96 4.79 7.11 10.56
C THR A 96 3.70 7.37 11.59
N GLU A 97 2.45 7.14 11.21
CA GLU A 97 1.26 7.23 12.06
C GLU A 97 0.13 6.35 11.54
N VAL A 98 -0.81 5.98 12.40
CA VAL A 98 -1.99 5.21 12.03
C VAL A 98 -3.26 5.91 12.51
N PHE A 99 -4.30 5.89 11.69
CA PHE A 99 -5.63 6.39 12.03
C PHE A 99 -6.54 5.20 12.29
N VAL A 100 -7.15 5.19 13.48
CA VAL A 100 -7.96 4.11 14.02
C VAL A 100 -9.40 4.56 14.21
N PRO A 101 -10.37 3.64 14.33
CA PRO A 101 -11.75 3.99 14.67
C PRO A 101 -11.84 4.75 15.99
N TYR A 102 -12.70 5.76 16.04
CA TYR A 102 -12.91 6.60 17.24
C TYR A 102 -13.27 5.78 18.49
N GLU A 103 -14.04 4.72 18.31
CA GLU A 103 -14.46 3.86 19.41
C GLU A 103 -13.58 2.63 19.63
N GLU A 104 -12.45 2.54 18.91
CA GLU A 104 -11.52 1.42 19.05
C GLU A 104 -11.03 1.29 20.49
N LYS A 105 -11.15 0.11 21.04
CA LYS A 105 -10.78 -0.20 22.43
C LYS A 105 -9.54 -1.10 22.53
N GLY A 106 -9.10 -1.60 21.39
CA GLY A 106 -7.94 -2.48 21.27
C GLY A 106 -6.67 -1.74 20.90
N ALA A 107 -5.53 -2.33 21.15
CA ALA A 107 -4.22 -1.84 20.73
C ALA A 107 -3.36 -2.98 20.17
N GLY A 108 -4.01 -4.03 19.63
CA GLY A 108 -3.31 -5.23 19.22
C GLY A 108 -2.42 -5.01 18.00
N ILE A 109 -3.04 -4.67 16.87
CA ILE A 109 -2.34 -4.47 15.59
C ILE A 109 -1.55 -3.16 15.60
N GLU A 110 -2.12 -2.08 16.14
CA GLU A 110 -1.50 -0.76 16.20
C GLU A 110 -0.23 -0.75 17.06
N ALA A 111 -0.23 -1.50 18.15
CA ALA A 111 0.98 -1.70 18.97
C ALA A 111 2.08 -2.42 18.17
N GLY A 112 1.69 -3.35 17.31
CA GLY A 112 2.59 -4.00 16.35
C GLY A 112 3.15 -3.01 15.33
N PHE A 113 2.29 -2.20 14.69
CA PHE A 113 2.74 -1.15 13.78
C PHE A 113 3.71 -0.19 14.46
N GLN A 114 3.38 0.28 15.66
CA GLN A 114 4.26 1.14 16.44
C GLN A 114 5.63 0.51 16.69
N LYS A 115 5.65 -0.77 17.09
CA LYS A 115 6.88 -1.50 17.38
C LYS A 115 7.74 -1.66 16.14
N TYR A 116 7.17 -2.19 15.06
CA TYR A 116 7.95 -2.62 13.91
C TYR A 116 8.25 -1.48 12.92
N LEU A 117 7.33 -0.54 12.72
CA LEU A 117 7.60 0.62 11.87
C LEU A 117 8.48 1.66 12.57
N GLY A 118 8.48 1.68 13.91
CA GLY A 118 9.39 2.50 14.70
C GLY A 118 10.88 2.15 14.53
N GLU A 119 11.21 0.98 13.97
CA GLU A 119 12.57 0.60 13.59
C GLU A 119 13.07 1.34 12.34
N PHE A 120 12.14 1.80 11.49
CA PHE A 120 12.45 2.49 10.24
C PHE A 120 12.19 3.99 10.31
N PHE A 121 11.09 4.38 10.94
CA PHE A 121 10.59 5.74 10.92
C PHE A 121 10.40 6.31 12.31
N LYS A 122 10.50 7.63 12.41
CA LYS A 122 10.09 8.35 13.60
C LYS A 122 8.59 8.12 13.84
N LEU A 123 8.23 7.70 15.03
CA LEU A 123 6.83 7.63 15.44
C LEU A 123 6.29 9.05 15.65
N ARG A 124 5.20 9.39 14.98
CA ARG A 124 4.51 10.66 15.25
C ARG A 124 3.81 10.57 16.60
N ALA A 125 3.61 11.70 17.24
CA ALA A 125 2.97 11.75 18.56
C ALA A 125 1.63 12.52 18.45
N PRO A 126 0.51 11.86 18.75
CA PRO A 126 0.37 10.44 19.08
C PRO A 126 0.54 9.55 17.83
N PHE A 127 1.01 8.32 18.00
CA PHE A 127 1.19 7.39 16.88
C PHE A 127 -0.14 6.91 16.32
N ALA A 128 -1.02 6.40 17.16
CA ALA A 128 -2.36 6.01 16.77
C ALA A 128 -3.36 7.13 17.07
N ARG A 129 -4.17 7.48 16.08
CA ARG A 129 -5.11 8.60 16.16
C ARG A 129 -6.50 8.16 15.75
N ALA A 130 -7.50 8.54 16.54
CA ALA A 130 -8.91 8.37 16.18
C ALA A 130 -9.41 9.41 15.16
N ASN A 131 -8.57 10.37 14.74
CA ASN A 131 -8.95 11.39 13.75
C ASN A 131 -7.74 12.13 13.16
N SER A 132 -7.88 12.67 11.94
CA SER A 132 -6.81 13.36 11.23
C SER A 132 -6.42 14.72 11.79
N TYR A 133 -7.31 15.39 12.50
CA TYR A 133 -7.02 16.71 13.03
C TYR A 133 -6.50 16.65 14.45
N TYR A 134 -5.24 17.06 14.63
CA TYR A 134 -4.69 17.31 15.95
C TYR A 134 -5.39 18.52 16.57
N ASN A 135 -5.98 18.31 17.74
CA ASN A 135 -6.59 19.36 18.54
C ASN A 135 -6.01 19.29 19.95
N LYS A 136 -5.80 20.46 20.59
CA LYS A 136 -5.31 20.55 21.98
C LYS A 136 -6.16 19.80 23.00
N ASN A 137 -7.37 19.39 22.61
CA ASN A 137 -8.31 18.64 23.45
C ASN A 137 -8.25 17.13 23.19
N ASP A 138 -7.31 16.64 22.37
CA ASP A 138 -7.15 15.21 22.16
C ASP A 138 -6.75 14.55 23.49
N VAL A 139 -7.50 13.52 23.86
CA VAL A 139 -7.19 12.72 25.03
C VAL A 139 -6.25 11.59 24.60
N PHE A 140 -5.02 11.67 25.04
CA PHE A 140 -4.03 10.63 24.81
C PHE A 140 -4.19 9.51 25.83
N ASP A 141 -4.57 8.33 25.38
CA ASP A 141 -4.54 7.13 26.21
C ASP A 141 -3.11 6.57 26.24
N LYS A 142 -2.37 6.89 27.30
CA LYS A 142 -0.98 6.43 27.49
C LYS A 142 -0.83 4.90 27.50
N LYS A 143 -1.86 4.18 27.94
CA LYS A 143 -1.82 2.71 28.05
C LYS A 143 -1.97 2.06 26.67
N LEU A 144 -2.81 2.63 25.81
CA LEU A 144 -3.06 2.14 24.47
C LEU A 144 -2.20 2.84 23.41
N ASN A 145 -1.48 3.92 23.79
CA ASN A 145 -0.77 4.81 22.85
C ASN A 145 -1.68 5.33 21.72
N VAL A 146 -2.95 5.51 22.02
CA VAL A 146 -3.99 5.96 21.09
C VAL A 146 -4.49 7.34 21.51
N SER A 147 -4.53 8.28 20.58
CA SER A 147 -5.18 9.56 20.77
C SER A 147 -6.66 9.45 20.43
N LYS A 148 -7.50 9.71 21.41
CA LYS A 148 -8.95 9.83 21.22
C LYS A 148 -9.33 11.30 21.24
N ARG A 149 -9.93 11.76 20.14
CA ARG A 149 -10.41 13.14 20.07
C ARG A 149 -11.75 13.27 20.79
N LYS A 150 -11.88 14.29 21.67
CA LYS A 150 -13.19 14.83 22.04
C LYS A 150 -13.70 15.69 20.89
N PHE A 151 -14.71 15.21 20.20
CA PHE A 151 -15.38 15.99 19.15
C PHE A 151 -16.34 16.99 19.79
N GLU A 152 -15.94 18.25 19.86
CA GLU A 152 -16.88 19.35 20.12
C GLU A 152 -17.32 20.05 18.81
N ALA A 153 -16.72 19.71 17.67
CA ALA A 153 -16.88 20.46 16.43
C ALA A 153 -17.55 19.73 15.26
N PHE A 154 -17.83 18.43 15.37
CA PHE A 154 -18.58 17.69 14.36
C PHE A 154 -19.75 16.99 15.02
N ASP A 155 -20.93 17.27 14.52
CA ASP A 155 -22.24 16.99 15.13
C ASP A 155 -22.58 15.49 15.29
N ASP A 156 -21.69 14.56 14.87
CA ASP A 156 -22.07 13.16 14.73
C ASP A 156 -21.05 12.14 15.24
N GLN A 157 -19.99 12.55 15.91
CA GLN A 157 -18.96 11.66 16.49
C GLN A 157 -18.38 10.61 15.51
N LYS A 158 -18.36 10.92 14.21
CA LYS A 158 -17.89 10.01 13.17
C LYS A 158 -16.40 10.19 12.89
N ASP A 159 -15.75 9.09 12.50
CA ASP A 159 -14.36 9.15 12.05
C ASP A 159 -14.21 10.06 10.82
N TYR A 160 -13.17 10.86 10.80
CA TYR A 160 -12.86 11.74 9.68
C TYR A 160 -12.59 10.96 8.39
N PHE A 161 -11.78 9.89 8.49
CA PHE A 161 -11.48 9.08 7.33
C PHE A 161 -12.66 8.19 6.93
N GLY A 162 -13.19 8.45 5.74
CA GLY A 162 -14.35 7.74 5.22
C GLY A 162 -14.16 6.23 5.11
N PHE A 163 -12.94 5.75 4.87
CA PHE A 163 -12.63 4.32 4.86
C PHE A 163 -12.84 3.69 6.23
N VAL A 164 -12.19 4.23 7.26
CA VAL A 164 -12.28 3.75 8.65
C VAL A 164 -13.72 3.82 9.13
N ARG A 165 -14.38 4.97 8.93
CA ARG A 165 -15.79 5.16 9.29
C ARG A 165 -16.71 4.12 8.65
N THR A 166 -16.58 3.90 7.33
CA THR A 166 -17.47 2.97 6.62
C THR A 166 -17.27 1.53 7.09
N CYS A 167 -16.03 1.11 7.34
CA CYS A 167 -15.77 -0.21 7.91
C CYS A 167 -16.36 -0.34 9.30
N TRP A 168 -16.17 0.66 10.17
CA TRP A 168 -16.69 0.67 11.53
C TRP A 168 -18.23 0.59 11.56
N GLU A 169 -18.93 1.39 10.75
CA GLU A 169 -20.39 1.37 10.61
C GLU A 169 -20.91 0.00 10.15
N LYS A 170 -20.06 -0.79 9.49
CA LYS A 170 -20.39 -2.17 9.05
C LYS A 170 -19.90 -3.25 10.01
N GLY A 171 -19.38 -2.87 11.18
CA GLY A 171 -18.90 -3.79 12.20
C GLY A 171 -17.58 -4.46 11.89
N VAL A 172 -16.78 -3.89 11.00
CA VAL A 172 -15.44 -4.37 10.64
C VAL A 172 -14.40 -3.39 11.17
N SER A 173 -13.42 -3.89 11.96
CA SER A 173 -12.29 -3.07 12.41
C SER A 173 -11.41 -2.70 11.22
N ALA A 174 -10.95 -1.46 11.19
CA ALA A 174 -10.14 -0.96 10.08
C ALA A 174 -9.22 0.18 10.51
N ASP A 175 -8.03 0.18 9.96
CA ASP A 175 -7.04 1.24 10.13
C ASP A 175 -6.68 1.88 8.79
N LEU A 176 -6.22 3.14 8.85
CA LEU A 176 -5.52 3.80 7.78
C LEU A 176 -4.11 4.10 8.22
N LEU A 177 -3.14 3.46 7.58
CA LEU A 177 -1.73 3.57 7.89
C LEU A 177 -1.05 4.55 6.93
N GLU A 178 -0.45 5.58 7.49
CA GLU A 178 0.45 6.51 6.82
C GLU A 178 1.89 6.06 7.08
N ILE A 179 2.47 5.32 6.14
CA ILE A 179 3.77 4.65 6.33
C ILE A 179 4.89 5.65 6.61
N CYS A 180 4.99 6.70 5.80
CA CYS A 180 5.99 7.76 5.96
C CYS A 180 5.62 8.97 5.08
N PHE A 181 6.40 10.05 5.15
CA PHE A 181 6.23 11.20 4.25
C PHE A 181 7.02 11.03 2.96
N LEU A 182 6.33 10.82 1.82
CA LEU A 182 6.99 10.76 0.51
C LEU A 182 7.68 12.07 0.13
N THR A 183 7.24 13.19 0.70
CA THR A 183 7.83 14.52 0.51
C THR A 183 9.06 14.78 1.39
N ASN A 184 9.34 13.92 2.37
CA ASN A 184 10.54 14.01 3.20
C ASN A 184 11.64 13.12 2.61
N LYS A 185 12.81 13.70 2.36
CA LYS A 185 13.93 12.99 1.71
C LYS A 185 14.38 11.75 2.50
N LYS A 186 14.55 11.88 3.81
CA LYS A 186 15.02 10.78 4.66
C LYS A 186 14.00 9.65 4.74
N ASP A 187 12.72 9.98 4.90
CA ASP A 187 11.65 8.98 4.94
C ASP A 187 11.56 8.23 3.62
N PHE A 188 11.63 8.97 2.48
CA PHE A 188 11.57 8.37 1.16
C PHE A 188 12.78 7.47 0.86
N GLU A 189 13.99 7.89 1.22
CA GLU A 189 15.19 7.06 1.08
C GLU A 189 15.09 5.79 1.93
N THR A 190 14.71 5.93 3.22
CA THR A 190 14.50 4.78 4.11
C THR A 190 13.45 3.81 3.56
N PHE A 191 12.33 4.33 3.06
CA PHE A 191 11.29 3.54 2.44
C PHE A 191 11.81 2.80 1.20
N SER A 192 12.45 3.52 0.29
CA SER A 192 12.92 2.96 -1.00
C SER A 192 13.94 1.84 -0.82
N GLU A 193 14.79 1.93 0.21
CA GLU A 193 15.83 0.95 0.51
C GLU A 193 15.31 -0.27 1.29
N ASN A 194 14.12 -0.17 1.92
CA ASN A 194 13.63 -1.20 2.85
C ASN A 194 12.19 -1.65 2.58
N LYS A 195 11.68 -1.55 1.37
CA LYS A 195 10.28 -1.84 1.03
C LYS A 195 9.80 -3.19 1.53
N GLU A 196 10.56 -4.25 1.25
CA GLU A 196 10.21 -5.61 1.65
C GLU A 196 10.18 -5.75 3.18
N LYS A 197 11.15 -5.18 3.88
CA LYS A 197 11.21 -5.22 5.35
C LYS A 197 10.08 -4.41 5.99
N ILE A 198 9.70 -3.29 5.39
CA ILE A 198 8.57 -2.47 5.84
C ILE A 198 7.26 -3.21 5.62
N ALA A 199 7.08 -3.87 4.47
CA ALA A 199 5.92 -4.71 4.21
C ALA A 199 5.85 -5.89 5.19
N GLU A 200 6.98 -6.52 5.48
CA GLU A 200 7.11 -7.58 6.48
C GLU A 200 6.74 -7.06 7.89
N ALA A 201 7.20 -5.88 8.28
CA ALA A 201 6.86 -5.23 9.54
C ALA A 201 5.34 -4.99 9.66
N ILE A 202 4.68 -4.53 8.59
CA ILE A 202 3.23 -4.32 8.55
C ILE A 202 2.49 -5.66 8.68
N ALA A 203 2.88 -6.65 7.89
CA ALA A 203 2.25 -7.97 7.94
C ALA A 203 2.44 -8.65 9.30
N ARG A 204 3.63 -8.56 9.89
CA ARG A 204 3.95 -9.10 11.20
C ARG A 204 3.08 -8.48 12.30
N ALA A 205 2.83 -7.17 12.25
CA ALA A 205 1.92 -6.52 13.19
C ALA A 205 0.51 -7.14 13.13
N ILE A 206 0.00 -7.40 11.93
CA ILE A 206 -1.30 -8.05 11.73
C ILE A 206 -1.28 -9.50 12.23
N ILE A 207 -0.26 -10.27 11.85
CA ILE A 207 -0.11 -11.68 12.21
C ILE A 207 -0.10 -11.86 13.74
N GLU A 208 0.76 -11.11 14.43
CA GLU A 208 0.86 -11.16 15.89
C GLU A 208 -0.38 -10.58 16.58
N GLY A 209 -1.02 -9.57 16.01
CA GLY A 209 -2.30 -9.03 16.48
C GLY A 209 -3.42 -10.06 16.52
N TYR A 210 -3.41 -11.01 15.58
CA TYR A 210 -4.30 -12.17 15.57
C TYR A 210 -3.78 -13.37 16.37
N LYS A 211 -2.68 -13.21 17.11
CA LYS A 211 -2.04 -14.26 17.92
C LYS A 211 -1.62 -15.47 17.10
N VAL A 212 -1.29 -15.26 15.84
CA VAL A 212 -0.63 -16.23 14.99
C VAL A 212 0.87 -16.07 15.17
N GLU A 213 1.61 -17.19 15.23
CA GLU A 213 3.06 -17.15 15.33
C GLU A 213 3.65 -16.59 14.03
N TYR A 214 4.48 -15.57 14.16
CA TYR A 214 5.22 -15.03 13.05
C TYR A 214 6.50 -15.87 12.84
N LEU A 215 6.61 -16.48 11.66
CA LEU A 215 7.79 -17.22 11.24
C LEU A 215 8.62 -16.33 10.30
N PRO A 216 9.80 -15.85 10.74
CA PRO A 216 10.65 -15.04 9.87
C PRO A 216 10.95 -15.80 8.57
N ARG A 217 10.89 -15.10 7.45
CA ARG A 217 11.40 -15.67 6.20
C ARG A 217 12.88 -16.00 6.41
N LEU A 218 13.23 -17.24 6.17
CA LEU A 218 14.64 -17.58 6.02
C LEU A 218 15.20 -16.67 4.90
N PRO A 219 16.40 -16.06 5.09
CA PRO A 219 17.04 -15.37 3.99
C PRO A 219 16.98 -16.30 2.79
N GLU A 220 16.41 -15.84 1.70
CA GLU A 220 16.46 -16.64 0.46
C GLU A 220 17.93 -16.95 0.27
N THR A 221 18.31 -18.24 0.44
CA THR A 221 19.61 -18.68 -0.03
C THR A 221 19.68 -18.16 -1.46
N PRO A 222 20.74 -17.41 -1.83
CA PRO A 222 20.87 -16.92 -3.18
C PRO A 222 20.53 -18.12 -4.06
N LYS A 223 19.39 -18.08 -4.74
CA LYS A 223 19.09 -19.12 -5.72
C LYS A 223 20.32 -19.12 -6.60
N GLU A 224 21.06 -20.22 -6.59
CA GLU A 224 22.02 -20.46 -7.67
C GLU A 224 21.32 -19.97 -8.92
N PRO A 225 21.93 -19.09 -9.73
CA PRO A 225 21.23 -18.54 -10.88
C PRO A 225 20.61 -19.75 -11.56
N GLU A 226 19.30 -19.91 -11.46
CA GLU A 226 18.57 -20.90 -12.24
C GLU A 226 19.16 -20.68 -13.62
N LYS A 227 19.85 -21.70 -14.14
CA LYS A 227 20.20 -21.70 -15.55
C LYS A 227 18.90 -21.38 -16.22
N LEU A 228 18.77 -20.10 -16.63
CA LEU A 228 17.63 -19.66 -17.41
C LEU A 228 17.59 -20.69 -18.53
N GLU A 229 16.68 -21.67 -18.42
CA GLU A 229 16.30 -22.41 -19.61
C GLU A 229 15.96 -21.29 -20.58
N GLU A 230 16.75 -21.16 -21.64
CA GLU A 230 16.55 -20.13 -22.65
C GLU A 230 15.05 -20.18 -22.97
N GLU A 231 14.31 -19.17 -22.47
CA GLU A 231 12.87 -19.10 -22.77
C GLU A 231 12.76 -19.24 -24.28
N LYS A 232 12.21 -20.36 -24.73
CA LYS A 232 11.99 -20.58 -26.15
C LYS A 232 11.12 -19.45 -26.67
N ARG A 233 11.76 -18.44 -27.23
CA ARG A 233 11.06 -17.31 -27.81
C ARG A 233 10.63 -17.70 -29.20
N PHE A 234 9.35 -17.81 -29.40
CA PHE A 234 8.77 -17.98 -30.74
C PHE A 234 8.58 -16.60 -31.36
N ARG A 235 9.17 -16.39 -32.54
CA ARG A 235 9.01 -15.16 -33.32
C ARG A 235 8.09 -15.46 -34.47
N VAL A 236 7.11 -14.59 -34.67
CA VAL A 236 6.32 -14.56 -35.91
C VAL A 236 6.93 -13.50 -36.80
N ILE A 237 7.49 -13.92 -37.92
CA ILE A 237 8.09 -12.99 -38.89
C ILE A 237 6.99 -12.59 -39.88
N ALA A 238 6.62 -11.30 -39.89
CA ALA A 238 5.58 -10.77 -40.74
C ALA A 238 6.06 -10.46 -42.16
N GLY A 239 7.39 -10.35 -42.37
CA GLY A 239 7.96 -10.14 -43.70
C GLY A 239 9.49 -10.07 -43.67
N SER A 240 10.10 -10.31 -44.83
CA SER A 240 11.55 -10.17 -45.02
C SER A 240 11.81 -9.31 -46.27
N TYR A 241 12.70 -8.33 -46.15
CA TYR A 241 12.94 -7.34 -47.21
C TYR A 241 14.46 -7.16 -47.42
N THR A 242 14.85 -7.02 -48.69
CA THR A 242 16.22 -6.72 -49.07
C THR A 242 16.59 -5.24 -48.91
N GLN A 243 15.57 -4.39 -48.76
CA GLN A 243 15.75 -2.94 -48.53
C GLN A 243 15.02 -2.50 -47.27
N ARG A 244 15.73 -1.73 -46.41
CA ARG A 244 15.20 -1.22 -45.14
C ARG A 244 13.87 -0.48 -45.27
N LYS A 245 13.70 0.30 -46.34
CA LYS A 245 12.46 1.05 -46.63
C LYS A 245 11.22 0.17 -46.72
N GLY A 246 11.34 -1.04 -47.26
CA GLY A 246 10.21 -2.00 -47.31
C GLY A 246 9.82 -2.49 -45.94
N ALA A 247 10.79 -2.78 -45.05
CA ALA A 247 10.54 -3.18 -43.69
C ALA A 247 9.89 -2.06 -42.84
N GLU A 248 10.32 -0.80 -43.07
CA GLU A 248 9.76 0.38 -42.38
C GLU A 248 8.30 0.64 -42.80
N SER A 249 7.94 0.38 -44.07
CA SER A 249 6.56 0.47 -44.57
C SER A 249 5.67 -0.53 -43.83
N LEU A 250 6.04 -1.81 -43.82
CA LEU A 250 5.27 -2.84 -43.10
C LEU A 250 5.22 -2.57 -41.61
N GLN A 251 6.30 -2.09 -40.99
CA GLN A 251 6.30 -1.71 -39.58
C GLN A 251 5.25 -0.63 -39.28
N SER A 252 5.13 0.37 -40.16
CA SER A 252 4.16 1.45 -40.02
C SER A 252 2.71 0.93 -40.16
N GLU A 253 2.47 0.03 -41.09
CA GLU A 253 1.15 -0.62 -41.28
C GLU A 253 0.76 -1.46 -40.05
N LEU A 254 1.69 -2.24 -39.49
CA LEU A 254 1.46 -3.05 -38.29
C LEU A 254 1.16 -2.18 -37.08
N LYS A 255 1.90 -1.07 -36.89
CA LYS A 255 1.61 -0.10 -35.83
C LYS A 255 0.25 0.55 -35.98
N ALA A 256 -0.16 0.92 -37.22
CA ALA A 256 -1.48 1.48 -37.45
C ALA A 256 -2.61 0.47 -37.17
N ALA A 257 -2.32 -0.83 -37.32
CA ALA A 257 -3.25 -1.92 -36.99
C ALA A 257 -3.20 -2.33 -35.50
N GLY A 258 -2.41 -1.62 -34.65
CA GLY A 258 -2.34 -1.86 -33.19
C GLY A 258 -1.34 -2.94 -32.78
N PHE A 259 -0.46 -3.42 -33.66
CA PHE A 259 0.54 -4.42 -33.36
C PHE A 259 1.91 -3.77 -33.02
N GLY A 260 2.54 -4.23 -31.94
CA GLY A 260 3.95 -3.91 -31.66
C GLY A 260 4.86 -4.59 -32.70
N SER A 261 5.83 -3.85 -33.24
CA SER A 261 6.73 -4.39 -34.29
C SER A 261 8.12 -3.75 -34.19
N TRP A 262 9.15 -4.51 -34.55
CA TRP A 262 10.52 -4.04 -34.63
C TRP A 262 11.17 -4.59 -35.92
N ILE A 263 12.26 -3.94 -36.35
CA ILE A 263 13.07 -4.38 -37.47
C ILE A 263 14.37 -4.92 -36.90
N SER A 264 14.78 -6.14 -37.31
CA SER A 264 16.12 -6.70 -37.07
C SER A 264 16.86 -6.83 -38.38
N GLU A 265 18.15 -6.57 -38.37
CA GLU A 265 19.07 -6.84 -39.49
C GLU A 265 19.81 -8.13 -39.16
N GLU A 266 19.86 -9.08 -40.11
CA GLU A 266 20.61 -10.33 -40.07
C GLU A 266 21.88 -10.23 -40.89
#